data_5f4ab6a2d88baa1639f03dc1298cba11
#
_entry.id   5f4ab6a2d88baa1639f03dc1298cba11
#
_cell.length_a   1.000
_cell.length_b   1.000
_cell.length_c   1.000
_cell.angle_alpha   90.00
_cell.angle_beta   90.00
_cell.angle_gamma   90.00
#
_symmetry.space_group_name_H-M   'P 1'
#
loop_
_entity.id
_entity.type
_entity.pdbx_description
1 polymer ?
#
loop_
_entity_poly.entity_id
_entity_poly.type
_entity_poly.pdbx_seq_one_letter_code
_entity_poly.pdbx_strand_id
1 'polypeptide(L)'
;MADKIKLNYPAMTEMANQCKAVGQRLAETAKLGQTSAQEMQNGALIGDSGEAFSNALTSSFVPQVKKLADKFNEVSKDILDAIQDMKSSDSGAGGLFK
;
A
#
# COMPACT_ATOMS: atom_id res chain seq x y z
N MET A 1 33.11 14.00 -0.31
CA MET A 1 32.61 13.97 -0.28
C MET A 1 31.89 13.79 0.03
N ALA A 2 31.90 13.89 0.10
CA ALA A 2 31.22 13.91 0.30
C ALA A 2 30.15 13.55 0.53
N ASP A 3 30.06 13.33 0.44
CA ASP A 3 28.95 12.57 0.26
C ASP A 3 28.24 12.09 1.42
N LYS A 4 27.90 12.95 2.34
CA LYS A 4 27.01 12.66 3.40
C LYS A 4 25.62 12.68 2.88
N ILE A 5 25.04 11.50 2.76
CA ILE A 5 23.62 11.40 2.52
C ILE A 5 22.94 11.87 3.79
N LYS A 6 22.33 13.02 3.70
CA LYS A 6 21.50 13.50 4.78
C LYS A 6 20.15 12.84 4.69
N LEU A 7 19.85 12.03 5.67
CA LEU A 7 18.55 11.38 5.75
C LEU A 7 17.57 12.31 6.44
N ASN A 8 16.49 12.61 5.74
CA ASN A 8 15.42 13.45 6.30
C ASN A 8 14.35 12.52 6.87
N TYR A 9 14.49 12.17 8.13
CA TYR A 9 13.57 11.24 8.79
C TYR A 9 12.12 11.71 8.78
N PRO A 10 11.83 13.00 9.06
CA PRO A 10 10.44 13.44 8.94
C PRO A 10 9.84 13.26 7.55
N ALA A 11 10.60 13.53 6.49
CA ALA A 11 10.12 13.34 5.12
C ALA A 11 9.93 11.86 4.80
N MET A 12 10.83 11.01 5.28
CA MET A 12 10.73 9.57 5.09
C MET A 12 9.51 9.01 5.81
N THR A 13 9.27 9.48 7.03
CA THR A 13 8.11 9.07 7.82
C THR A 13 6.81 9.50 7.12
N GLU A 14 6.79 10.70 6.59
CA GLU A 14 5.63 11.18 5.84
C GLU A 14 5.38 10.33 4.61
N MET A 15 6.45 9.99 3.89
CA MET A 15 6.35 9.11 2.73
C MET A 15 5.75 7.75 3.10
N ALA A 16 6.20 7.17 4.22
CA ALA A 16 5.67 5.91 4.71
C ALA A 16 4.19 6.04 5.05
N ASN A 17 3.79 7.14 5.67
CA ASN A 17 2.40 7.40 6.02
C ASN A 17 1.53 7.57 4.78
N GLN A 18 2.06 8.23 3.75
CA GLN A 18 1.37 8.38 2.47
C GLN A 18 1.17 7.03 1.79
N CYS A 19 2.18 6.19 1.80
CA CYS A 19 2.09 4.84 1.25
C CYS A 19 1.01 4.03 1.97
N LYS A 20 0.98 4.14 3.29
CA LYS A 20 -0.05 3.46 4.09
C LYS A 20 -1.44 3.96 3.74
N ALA A 21 -1.60 5.27 3.58
CA ALA A 21 -2.88 5.87 3.21
C ALA A 21 -3.35 5.38 1.85
N VAL A 22 -2.45 5.31 0.87
CA VAL A 22 -2.77 4.80 -0.46
C VAL A 22 -3.18 3.34 -0.37
N GLY A 23 -2.44 2.55 0.40
CA GLY A 23 -2.77 1.14 0.62
C GLY A 23 -4.17 0.96 1.17
N GLN A 24 -4.55 1.78 2.16
CA GLN A 24 -5.89 1.74 2.74
C GLN A 24 -6.97 2.10 1.73
N ARG A 25 -6.73 3.13 0.91
CA ARG A 25 -7.67 3.54 -0.13
C ARG A 25 -7.84 2.46 -1.19
N LEU A 26 -6.75 1.83 -1.57
CA LEU A 26 -6.81 0.74 -2.53
C LEU A 26 -7.58 -0.45 -1.99
N ALA A 27 -7.39 -0.78 -0.70
CA ALA A 27 -8.14 -1.86 -0.06
C ALA A 27 -9.64 -1.55 -0.04
N GLU A 28 -10.01 -0.29 0.24
CA GLU A 28 -11.40 0.15 0.17
C GLU A 28 -11.96 0.05 -1.25
N THR A 29 -11.15 0.44 -2.23
CA THR A 29 -11.53 0.35 -3.64
C THR A 29 -11.79 -1.11 -4.05
N ALA A 30 -10.93 -2.02 -3.61
CA ALA A 30 -11.12 -3.44 -3.87
C ALA A 30 -12.42 -3.94 -3.26
N LYS A 31 -12.72 -3.50 -2.05
CA LYS A 31 -13.95 -3.87 -1.36
C LYS A 31 -15.19 -3.35 -2.10
N LEU A 32 -15.12 -2.11 -2.57
CA LEU A 32 -16.20 -1.52 -3.37
C LEU A 32 -16.39 -2.29 -4.69
N GLY A 33 -15.29 -2.67 -5.34
CA GLY A 33 -15.35 -3.48 -6.55
C GLY A 33 -16.03 -4.81 -6.30
N GLN A 34 -15.73 -5.45 -5.18
CA GLN A 34 -16.34 -6.71 -4.80
C GLN A 34 -17.83 -6.55 -4.54
N THR A 35 -18.21 -5.49 -3.84
CA THR A 35 -19.63 -5.17 -3.58
C THR A 35 -20.37 -4.91 -4.88
N SER A 36 -19.77 -4.15 -5.79
CA SER A 36 -20.37 -3.86 -7.10
C SER A 36 -20.59 -5.14 -7.90
N ALA A 37 -19.63 -6.06 -7.86
CA ALA A 37 -19.75 -7.33 -8.55
C ALA A 37 -20.92 -8.14 -7.99
N GLN A 38 -21.08 -8.15 -6.68
CA GLN A 38 -22.20 -8.84 -6.03
C GLN A 38 -23.54 -8.23 -6.40
N GLU A 39 -23.61 -6.90 -6.46
CA GLU A 39 -24.83 -6.20 -6.87
C GLU A 39 -25.21 -6.54 -8.30
N MET A 40 -24.23 -6.64 -9.18
CA MET A 40 -24.48 -7.03 -10.57
C MET A 40 -25.00 -8.46 -10.66
N GLN A 41 -24.45 -9.37 -9.85
CA GLN A 41 -24.91 -10.75 -9.80
C GLN A 41 -26.33 -10.84 -9.24
N ASN A 42 -26.67 -9.93 -8.34
CA ASN A 42 -28.00 -9.88 -7.72
C ASN A 42 -29.05 -9.17 -8.58
N GLY A 43 -28.70 -8.81 -9.81
CA GLY A 43 -29.67 -8.30 -10.78
C GLY A 43 -29.62 -6.81 -11.06
N ALA A 44 -28.64 -6.09 -10.52
CA ALA A 44 -28.47 -4.67 -10.84
C ALA A 44 -28.18 -4.47 -12.33
N LEU A 45 -27.51 -5.45 -12.95
CA LEU A 45 -27.23 -5.46 -14.37
C LEU A 45 -27.49 -6.88 -14.88
N ILE A 46 -28.56 -7.05 -15.63
CA ILE A 46 -29.02 -8.37 -16.09
C ILE A 46 -28.49 -8.65 -17.47
N GLY A 47 -28.11 -9.93 -17.72
CA GLY A 47 -27.69 -10.41 -19.00
C GLY A 47 -26.19 -10.69 -19.07
N ASP A 48 -25.72 -11.04 -20.26
CA ASP A 48 -24.34 -11.46 -20.50
C ASP A 48 -23.35 -10.36 -20.16
N SER A 49 -23.70 -9.10 -20.41
CA SER A 49 -22.84 -7.97 -20.12
C SER A 49 -22.60 -7.81 -18.62
N GLY A 50 -23.65 -8.02 -17.82
CA GLY A 50 -23.54 -7.93 -16.36
C GLY A 50 -22.64 -9.02 -15.81
N GLU A 51 -22.79 -10.24 -16.30
CA GLU A 51 -21.98 -11.36 -15.90
C GLU A 51 -20.53 -11.14 -16.29
N ALA A 52 -20.26 -10.71 -17.52
CA ALA A 52 -18.92 -10.45 -18.00
C ALA A 52 -18.24 -9.36 -17.15
N PHE A 53 -18.97 -8.29 -16.83
CA PHE A 53 -18.45 -7.19 -16.03
C PHE A 53 -18.14 -7.65 -14.60
N SER A 54 -19.06 -8.41 -14.00
CA SER A 54 -18.86 -8.97 -12.67
C SER A 54 -17.62 -9.86 -12.62
N ASN A 55 -17.45 -10.72 -13.62
CA ASN A 55 -16.31 -11.61 -13.73
C ASN A 55 -14.99 -10.82 -13.87
N ALA A 56 -15.01 -9.75 -14.68
CA ALA A 56 -13.83 -8.90 -14.84
C ALA A 56 -13.43 -8.27 -13.51
N LEU A 57 -14.41 -7.81 -12.72
CA LEU A 57 -14.14 -7.23 -11.40
C LEU A 57 -13.56 -8.27 -10.45
N THR A 58 -14.18 -9.44 -10.34
CA THR A 58 -13.77 -10.43 -9.34
C THR A 58 -12.50 -11.19 -9.73
N SER A 59 -12.29 -11.45 -11.04
CA SER A 59 -11.16 -12.26 -11.50
C SER A 59 -9.91 -11.45 -11.75
N SER A 60 -10.04 -10.15 -12.03
CA SER A 60 -8.91 -9.35 -12.45
C SER A 60 -8.76 -8.10 -11.59
N PHE A 61 -9.75 -7.21 -11.60
CA PHE A 61 -9.62 -5.91 -10.96
C PHE A 61 -9.38 -6.03 -9.45
N VAL A 62 -10.26 -6.72 -8.74
CA VAL A 62 -10.20 -6.83 -7.29
C VAL A 62 -8.90 -7.49 -6.83
N PRO A 63 -8.47 -8.65 -7.40
CA PRO A 63 -7.22 -9.25 -6.97
C PRO A 63 -6.00 -8.37 -7.23
N GLN A 64 -5.97 -7.65 -8.36
CA GLN A 64 -4.85 -6.78 -8.69
C GLN A 64 -4.78 -5.57 -7.77
N VAL A 65 -5.93 -4.97 -7.45
CA VAL A 65 -5.98 -3.84 -6.53
C VAL A 65 -5.56 -4.28 -5.13
N LYS A 66 -5.97 -5.46 -4.70
CA LYS A 66 -5.53 -6.02 -3.40
C LYS A 66 -4.03 -6.21 -3.35
N LYS A 67 -3.43 -6.74 -4.41
CA LYS A 67 -1.98 -6.90 -4.48
C LYS A 67 -1.27 -5.57 -4.38
N LEU A 68 -1.80 -4.56 -5.06
CA LEU A 68 -1.21 -3.23 -5.02
C LEU A 68 -1.34 -2.63 -3.63
N ALA A 69 -2.49 -2.81 -2.98
CA ALA A 69 -2.70 -2.35 -1.60
C ALA A 69 -1.67 -2.98 -0.67
N ASP A 70 -1.46 -4.28 -0.78
CA ASP A 70 -0.49 -5.00 0.04
C ASP A 70 0.93 -4.49 -0.20
N LYS A 71 1.26 -4.16 -1.46
CA LYS A 71 2.56 -3.61 -1.82
C LYS A 71 2.79 -2.25 -1.16
N PHE A 72 1.81 -1.37 -1.18
CA PHE A 72 1.92 -0.07 -0.54
C PHE A 72 2.09 -0.21 0.97
N ASN A 73 1.36 -1.12 1.59
CA ASN A 73 1.52 -1.39 3.02
C ASN A 73 2.90 -1.95 3.34
N GLU A 74 3.41 -2.85 2.50
CA GLU A 74 4.73 -3.43 2.64
C GLU A 74 5.82 -2.37 2.52
N VAL A 75 5.72 -1.50 1.51
CA VAL A 75 6.68 -0.41 1.31
C VAL A 75 6.65 0.54 2.50
N SER A 76 5.46 0.88 2.99
CA SER A 76 5.32 1.72 4.18
C SER A 76 6.07 1.12 5.37
N LYS A 77 5.85 -0.15 5.62
CA LYS A 77 6.51 -0.86 6.72
C LYS A 77 8.02 -0.89 6.53
N ASP A 78 8.47 -1.18 5.30
CA ASP A 78 9.90 -1.24 4.99
C ASP A 78 10.58 0.11 5.23
N ILE A 79 9.93 1.20 4.87
CA ILE A 79 10.47 2.54 5.12
C ILE A 79 10.59 2.79 6.62
N LEU A 80 9.56 2.47 7.38
CA LEU A 80 9.58 2.67 8.83
C LEU A 80 10.63 1.81 9.50
N ASP A 81 10.78 0.56 9.07
CA ASP A 81 11.81 -0.35 9.58
C ASP A 81 13.20 0.18 9.26
N ALA A 82 13.39 0.70 8.05
CA ALA A 82 14.67 1.29 7.65
C ALA A 82 15.02 2.51 8.50
N ILE A 83 14.04 3.36 8.76
CA ILE A 83 14.24 4.53 9.64
C ILE A 83 14.68 4.08 11.02
N GLN A 84 14.00 3.10 11.57
CA GLN A 84 14.31 2.56 12.89
C GLN A 84 15.73 2.00 12.92
N ASP A 85 16.10 1.23 11.91
CA ASP A 85 17.45 0.63 11.82
C ASP A 85 18.53 1.70 11.71
N MET A 86 18.29 2.73 10.92
CA MET A 86 19.24 3.82 10.75
C MET A 86 19.41 4.61 12.05
N LYS A 87 18.32 4.90 12.73
CA LYS A 87 18.36 5.60 14.02
C LYS A 87 19.10 4.78 15.08
N SER A 88 18.81 3.50 15.14
CA SER A 88 19.48 2.59 16.08
C SER A 88 20.96 2.48 15.79
N SER A 89 21.32 2.41 14.52
CA SER A 89 22.70 2.35 14.07
C SER A 89 23.45 3.62 14.42
N ASP A 90 22.85 4.76 14.15
CA ASP A 90 23.43 6.07 14.48
C ASP A 90 23.64 6.21 15.98
N SER A 91 22.64 5.82 16.77
CA SER A 91 22.75 5.86 18.23
C SER A 91 23.83 4.92 18.75
N GLY A 92 23.90 3.71 18.17
CA GLY A 92 24.93 2.73 18.51
C GLY A 92 26.31 3.24 18.18
N ALA A 93 26.48 3.80 16.97
CA ALA A 93 27.76 4.37 16.55
C ALA A 93 28.16 5.54 17.43
N GLY A 94 27.21 6.43 17.74
CA GLY A 94 27.46 7.55 18.65
C GLY A 94 27.88 7.09 20.02
N GLY A 95 27.25 6.03 20.52
CA GLY A 95 27.62 5.44 21.80
C GLY A 95 29.03 4.86 21.83
N LEU A 96 29.44 4.28 20.70
CA LEU A 96 30.77 3.68 20.60
C LEU A 96 31.88 4.71 20.61
N PHE A 97 31.60 5.91 20.18
CA PHE A 97 32.60 6.96 20.03
C PHE A 97 32.59 7.99 21.16
N LYS A 98 31.84 7.76 22.18
CA LYS A 98 31.84 8.64 23.34
C LYS A 98 33.03 8.44 24.22
#